data_a4c0ee3f7e65de02b3d5a0bbb113362d
#
_entry.id   a4c0ee3f7e65de02b3d5a0bbb113362d
#
_cell.length_a   1.000
_cell.length_b   1.000
_cell.length_c   1.000
_cell.angle_alpha   90.00
_cell.angle_beta   90.00
_cell.angle_gamma   90.00
#
_symmetry.space_group_name_H-M   'P 1'
#
loop_
_entity.id
_entity.type
_entity.pdbx_description
1 polymer ?
#
loop_
_entity_poly.entity_id
_entity_poly.type
_entity_poly.pdbx_seq_one_letter_code
_entity_poly.pdbx_strand_id
1 'polypeptide(L)'
;TVEHVLLALIKDEGIGTILHDFKIQVGALIKDIEDYLDTKCNDIKTKGKEPVTPRKTASLERLMNRAFTQALFQGRQDVTSIDILISIFGEKKSYAAFFLKKHKVNKQDLMDLVSTETILDEGMAAMGGPQAGGPEQKLRPNQADRILRSYTENLNQKYFEKKIDPVIGREQ
;
A
#
# COMPACT_ATOMS: atom_id res chain seq x y z
N THR A 1 12.02 -15.87 3.17
CA THR A 1 12.84 -14.65 3.10
C THR A 1 11.96 -13.42 2.91
N VAL A 2 12.53 -12.22 3.05
CA VAL A 2 11.83 -10.94 2.84
C VAL A 2 11.36 -10.81 1.38
N GLU A 3 12.11 -11.34 0.43
CA GLU A 3 11.80 -11.32 -1.00
C GLU A 3 10.52 -12.13 -1.32
N HIS A 4 10.35 -13.28 -0.67
CA HIS A 4 9.12 -14.07 -0.80
C HIS A 4 7.89 -13.32 -0.24
N VAL A 5 8.08 -12.62 0.88
CA VAL A 5 7.01 -11.78 1.46
C VAL A 5 6.66 -10.62 0.53
N LEU A 6 7.68 -9.97 -0.05
CA LEU A 6 7.44 -8.91 -1.04
C LEU A 6 6.66 -9.43 -2.24
N LEU A 7 7.03 -10.60 -2.79
CA LEU A 7 6.32 -11.21 -3.92
C LEU A 7 4.86 -11.48 -3.57
N ALA A 8 4.60 -12.05 -2.38
CA ALA A 8 3.23 -12.31 -1.93
C ALA A 8 2.41 -11.02 -1.76
N LEU A 9 3.01 -9.96 -1.20
CA LEU A 9 2.36 -8.67 -1.04
C LEU A 9 2.00 -8.01 -2.38
N ILE A 10 2.91 -8.08 -3.37
CA ILE A 10 2.66 -7.45 -4.67
C ILE A 10 1.59 -8.22 -5.47
N LYS A 11 1.46 -9.53 -5.25
CA LYS A 11 0.39 -10.35 -5.85
C LYS A 11 -0.97 -10.17 -5.18
N ASP A 12 -1.03 -9.54 -4.02
CA ASP A 12 -2.28 -9.16 -3.38
C ASP A 12 -2.97 -8.04 -4.18
N GLU A 13 -4.28 -8.18 -4.41
CA GLU A 13 -5.06 -7.24 -5.24
C GLU A 13 -5.03 -5.82 -4.67
N GLY A 14 -5.09 -5.67 -3.35
CA GLY A 14 -5.07 -4.37 -2.68
C GLY A 14 -3.76 -3.62 -2.92
N ILE A 15 -2.64 -4.28 -2.67
CA ILE A 15 -1.30 -3.70 -2.91
C ILE A 15 -1.05 -3.50 -4.40
N GLY A 16 -1.48 -4.44 -5.23
CA GLY A 16 -1.37 -4.34 -6.70
C GLY A 16 -2.05 -3.07 -7.23
N THR A 17 -3.26 -2.79 -6.77
CA THR A 17 -4.02 -1.59 -7.14
C THR A 17 -3.31 -0.31 -6.69
N ILE A 18 -2.82 -0.27 -5.44
CA ILE A 18 -2.08 0.88 -4.90
C ILE A 18 -0.82 1.17 -5.72
N LEU A 19 -0.05 0.14 -6.05
CA LEU A 19 1.16 0.30 -6.85
C LEU A 19 0.84 0.74 -8.29
N HIS A 20 -0.25 0.26 -8.87
CA HIS A 20 -0.74 0.70 -10.18
C HIS A 20 -1.13 2.19 -10.18
N ASP A 21 -1.81 2.65 -9.12
CA ASP A 21 -2.16 4.07 -8.95
C ASP A 21 -0.94 4.97 -8.86
N PHE A 22 0.16 4.46 -8.32
CA PHE A 22 1.47 5.14 -8.31
C PHE A 22 2.21 5.01 -9.65
N LYS A 23 1.56 4.49 -10.70
CA LYS A 23 2.13 4.29 -12.04
C LYS A 23 3.35 3.37 -12.06
N ILE A 24 3.39 2.41 -11.15
CA ILE A 24 4.46 1.41 -11.08
C ILE A 24 4.09 0.24 -11.98
N GLN A 25 5.07 -0.23 -12.75
CA GLN A 25 4.90 -1.42 -13.59
C GLN A 25 4.98 -2.69 -12.72
N VAL A 26 3.87 -3.08 -12.11
CA VAL A 26 3.76 -4.21 -11.19
C VAL A 26 4.27 -5.51 -11.83
N GLY A 27 3.92 -5.76 -13.11
CA GLY A 27 4.36 -6.95 -13.84
C GLY A 27 5.87 -7.06 -13.99
N ALA A 28 6.56 -5.95 -14.25
CA ALA A 28 8.02 -5.93 -14.35
C ALA A 28 8.68 -6.15 -12.97
N LEU A 29 8.09 -5.59 -11.92
CA LEU A 29 8.55 -5.80 -10.54
C LEU A 29 8.40 -7.26 -10.11
N ILE A 30 7.27 -7.90 -10.40
CA ILE A 30 7.03 -9.33 -10.11
C ILE A 30 8.07 -10.18 -10.83
N LYS A 31 8.29 -9.94 -12.12
CA LYS A 31 9.25 -10.70 -12.92
C LYS A 31 10.67 -10.61 -12.37
N ASP A 32 11.14 -9.42 -12.04
CA ASP A 32 12.47 -9.23 -11.45
C ASP A 32 12.65 -10.00 -10.15
N ILE A 33 11.60 -10.05 -9.30
CA ILE A 33 11.64 -10.77 -8.03
C ILE A 33 11.63 -12.29 -8.28
N GLU A 34 10.78 -12.77 -9.18
CA GLU A 34 10.70 -14.19 -9.52
C GLU A 34 12.02 -14.70 -10.13
N ASP A 35 12.60 -13.97 -11.07
CA ASP A 35 13.90 -14.28 -11.66
C ASP A 35 15.02 -14.34 -10.59
N TYR A 36 14.98 -13.43 -9.61
CA TYR A 36 15.91 -13.46 -8.48
C TYR A 36 15.71 -14.69 -7.60
N LEU A 37 14.45 -14.99 -7.24
CA LEU A 37 14.12 -16.13 -6.38
C LEU A 37 14.50 -17.46 -7.05
N ASP A 38 14.32 -17.57 -8.35
CA ASP A 38 14.67 -18.78 -9.11
C ASP A 38 16.18 -18.93 -9.29
N THR A 39 16.91 -17.83 -9.41
CA THR A 39 18.36 -17.87 -9.66
C THR A 39 19.17 -17.97 -8.37
N LYS A 40 18.83 -17.18 -7.35
CA LYS A 40 19.64 -17.00 -6.12
C LYS A 40 19.11 -17.74 -4.90
N CYS A 41 17.83 -18.12 -4.90
CA CYS A 41 17.22 -18.81 -3.76
C CYS A 41 17.02 -20.31 -3.99
N ASN A 42 17.58 -20.90 -5.05
CA ASN A 42 17.50 -22.33 -5.32
C ASN A 42 18.12 -23.19 -4.21
N ASP A 43 19.17 -22.70 -3.57
CA ASP A 43 19.85 -23.41 -2.48
C ASP A 43 19.01 -23.52 -1.20
N ILE A 44 17.96 -22.69 -1.10
CA ILE A 44 17.02 -22.67 0.05
C ILE A 44 15.83 -23.60 -0.22
N LYS A 45 15.62 -24.02 -1.48
CA LYS A 45 14.53 -24.93 -1.84
C LYS A 45 14.85 -26.35 -1.33
N THR A 46 13.98 -26.87 -0.48
CA THR A 46 14.11 -28.25 0.02
C THR A 46 13.81 -29.23 -1.10
N LYS A 47 14.78 -30.09 -1.43
CA LYS A 47 14.65 -31.14 -2.47
C LYS A 47 14.00 -32.42 -1.96
N GLY A 48 13.53 -32.49 -0.72
CA GLY A 48 12.96 -33.67 -0.07
C GLY A 48 11.45 -33.78 -0.26
N LYS A 49 10.93 -35.02 -0.19
CA LYS A 49 9.48 -35.31 -0.21
C LYS A 49 8.80 -35.06 1.14
N GLU A 50 9.55 -34.75 2.20
CA GLU A 50 9.00 -34.50 3.54
C GLU A 50 8.57 -33.04 3.70
N PRO A 51 7.43 -32.76 4.33
CA PRO A 51 6.98 -31.41 4.60
C PRO A 51 7.90 -30.76 5.63
N VAL A 52 8.74 -29.83 5.17
CA VAL A 52 9.62 -29.05 6.03
C VAL A 52 8.92 -27.81 6.52
N THR A 53 8.84 -27.64 7.83
CA THR A 53 8.29 -26.42 8.44
C THR A 53 9.19 -25.22 8.10
N PRO A 54 8.68 -24.19 7.42
CA PRO A 54 9.47 -23.03 7.06
C PRO A 54 9.94 -22.28 8.30
N ARG A 55 11.25 -21.95 8.34
CA ARG A 55 11.82 -21.15 9.44
C ARG A 55 11.84 -19.68 9.10
N LYS A 56 11.48 -18.85 10.06
CA LYS A 56 11.58 -17.39 9.94
C LYS A 56 13.05 -16.98 9.90
N THR A 57 13.39 -16.06 9.01
CA THR A 57 14.72 -15.43 9.03
C THR A 57 14.75 -14.27 10.02
N ALA A 58 15.91 -13.97 10.60
CA ALA A 58 16.07 -12.83 11.52
C ALA A 58 15.67 -11.49 10.85
N SER A 59 15.89 -11.36 9.54
CA SER A 59 15.44 -10.17 8.78
C SER A 59 13.91 -10.07 8.72
N LEU A 60 13.23 -11.21 8.57
CA LEU A 60 11.76 -11.23 8.58
C LEU A 60 11.20 -10.88 9.97
N GLU A 61 11.81 -11.36 11.04
CA GLU A 61 11.40 -11.00 12.40
C GLU A 61 11.57 -9.50 12.66
N ARG A 62 12.72 -8.92 12.28
CA ARG A 62 12.94 -7.47 12.42
C ARG A 62 11.93 -6.65 11.61
N LEU A 63 11.61 -7.12 10.40
CA LEU A 63 10.61 -6.50 9.54
C LEU A 63 9.24 -6.49 10.19
N MET A 64 8.78 -7.64 10.70
CA MET A 64 7.47 -7.76 11.36
C MET A 64 7.41 -6.91 12.63
N ASN A 65 8.44 -6.94 13.47
CA ASN A 65 8.51 -6.10 14.67
C ASN A 65 8.45 -4.60 14.33
N ARG A 66 9.10 -4.19 13.25
CA ARG A 66 9.05 -2.79 12.76
C ARG A 66 7.65 -2.42 12.28
N ALA A 67 7.00 -3.27 11.50
CA ALA A 67 5.63 -3.06 11.04
C ALA A 67 4.67 -2.91 12.21
N PHE A 68 4.76 -3.81 13.19
CA PHE A 68 3.95 -3.77 14.40
C PHE A 68 4.19 -2.49 15.22
N THR A 69 5.45 -2.15 15.46
CA THR A 69 5.81 -0.92 16.19
C THR A 69 5.28 0.32 15.46
N GLN A 70 5.37 0.36 14.14
CA GLN A 70 4.85 1.48 13.35
C GLN A 70 3.32 1.60 13.45
N ALA A 71 2.58 0.50 13.39
CA ALA A 71 1.13 0.50 13.57
C ALA A 71 0.75 1.01 14.97
N LEU A 72 1.44 0.56 16.02
CA LEU A 72 1.21 1.03 17.40
C LEU A 72 1.46 2.54 17.56
N PHE A 73 2.53 3.08 16.96
CA PHE A 73 2.81 4.53 16.98
C PHE A 73 1.74 5.36 16.26
N GLN A 74 1.01 4.75 15.34
CA GLN A 74 -0.13 5.37 14.66
C GLN A 74 -1.46 5.14 15.39
N GLY A 75 -1.45 4.59 16.61
CA GLY A 75 -2.64 4.32 17.40
C GLY A 75 -3.45 3.10 16.92
N ARG A 76 -2.95 2.35 15.92
CA ARG A 76 -3.64 1.19 15.37
C ARG A 76 -3.25 -0.10 16.10
N GLN A 77 -4.20 -1.00 16.27
CA GLN A 77 -3.97 -2.33 16.86
C GLN A 77 -3.62 -3.39 15.80
N ASP A 78 -3.99 -3.14 14.56
CA ASP A 78 -3.80 -4.06 13.45
C ASP A 78 -2.67 -3.61 12.52
N VAL A 79 -1.91 -4.59 12.02
CA VAL A 79 -0.85 -4.39 11.03
C VAL A 79 -1.40 -4.66 9.65
N THR A 80 -1.34 -3.68 8.77
CA THR A 80 -1.80 -3.81 7.39
C THR A 80 -0.69 -4.28 6.44
N SER A 81 -1.06 -4.75 5.26
CA SER A 81 -0.12 -5.13 4.20
C SER A 81 0.80 -3.97 3.80
N ILE A 82 0.30 -2.73 3.86
CA ILE A 82 1.09 -1.52 3.57
C ILE A 82 2.16 -1.28 4.63
N ASP A 83 1.88 -1.53 5.92
CA ASP A 83 2.87 -1.40 7.00
C ASP A 83 4.04 -2.35 6.79
N ILE A 84 3.74 -3.58 6.37
CA ILE A 84 4.75 -4.58 6.04
C ILE A 84 5.57 -4.09 4.83
N LEU A 85 4.93 -3.60 3.78
CA LEU A 85 5.60 -3.05 2.58
C LEU A 85 6.52 -1.87 2.94
N ILE A 86 6.06 -0.92 3.76
CA ILE A 86 6.87 0.19 4.25
C ILE A 86 8.07 -0.30 5.06
N SER A 87 7.86 -1.34 5.88
CA SER A 87 8.91 -1.91 6.74
C SER A 87 10.03 -2.58 5.94
N ILE A 88 9.75 -3.07 4.72
CA ILE A 88 10.76 -3.64 3.82
C ILE A 88 11.84 -2.60 3.47
N PHE A 89 11.51 -1.33 3.30
CA PHE A 89 12.49 -0.27 3.04
C PHE A 89 13.53 -0.09 4.15
N GLY A 90 13.22 -0.55 5.36
CA GLY A 90 14.15 -0.53 6.49
C GLY A 90 15.23 -1.63 6.43
N GLU A 91 15.04 -2.68 5.64
CA GLU A 91 16.01 -3.76 5.46
C GLU A 91 17.00 -3.43 4.32
N LYS A 92 17.94 -2.52 4.61
CA LYS A 92 18.90 -1.97 3.61
C LYS A 92 19.72 -3.03 2.87
N LYS A 93 19.92 -4.20 3.48
CA LYS A 93 20.70 -5.32 2.91
C LYS A 93 19.83 -6.36 2.18
N SER A 94 18.50 -6.14 2.07
CA SER A 94 17.58 -7.03 1.36
C SER A 94 17.45 -6.63 -0.11
N TYR A 95 17.43 -7.63 -0.99
CA TYR A 95 17.10 -7.42 -2.39
C TYR A 95 15.67 -6.94 -2.59
N ALA A 96 14.75 -7.25 -1.67
CA ALA A 96 13.40 -6.72 -1.69
C ALA A 96 13.39 -5.17 -1.67
N ALA A 97 14.17 -4.55 -0.77
CA ALA A 97 14.29 -3.10 -0.72
C ALA A 97 14.97 -2.51 -1.98
N PHE A 98 15.91 -3.26 -2.57
CA PHE A 98 16.55 -2.87 -3.82
C PHE A 98 15.52 -2.86 -4.98
N PHE A 99 14.71 -3.91 -5.14
CA PHE A 99 13.69 -3.98 -6.19
C PHE A 99 12.66 -2.87 -6.08
N LEU A 100 12.16 -2.58 -4.87
CA LEU A 100 11.24 -1.47 -4.66
C LEU A 100 11.84 -0.14 -5.14
N LYS A 101 13.10 0.13 -4.81
CA LYS A 101 13.81 1.35 -5.27
C LYS A 101 14.05 1.35 -6.78
N LYS A 102 14.45 0.21 -7.36
CA LYS A 102 14.66 0.06 -8.81
C LYS A 102 13.39 0.44 -9.60
N HIS A 103 12.23 0.00 -9.11
CA HIS A 103 10.93 0.31 -9.73
C HIS A 103 10.31 1.61 -9.23
N LYS A 104 11.10 2.48 -8.58
CA LYS A 104 10.70 3.84 -8.15
C LYS A 104 9.53 3.84 -7.16
N VAL A 105 9.32 2.76 -6.41
CA VAL A 105 8.39 2.77 -5.29
C VAL A 105 8.93 3.71 -4.22
N ASN A 106 8.18 4.74 -3.87
CA ASN A 106 8.58 5.73 -2.89
C ASN A 106 7.96 5.40 -1.53
N LYS A 107 8.80 5.28 -0.51
CA LYS A 107 8.35 5.04 0.86
C LYS A 107 7.41 6.13 1.37
N GLN A 108 7.68 7.40 1.01
CA GLN A 108 6.90 8.53 1.49
C GLN A 108 5.46 8.48 0.98
N ASP A 109 5.26 8.15 -0.29
CA ASP A 109 3.93 8.06 -0.87
C ASP A 109 3.08 6.97 -0.19
N LEU A 110 3.71 5.85 0.20
CA LEU A 110 3.05 4.79 0.98
C LEU A 110 2.72 5.25 2.41
N MET A 111 3.61 6.00 3.05
CA MET A 111 3.36 6.53 4.40
C MET A 111 2.24 7.58 4.39
N ASP A 112 2.21 8.45 3.39
CA ASP A 112 1.17 9.45 3.22
C ASP A 112 -0.21 8.78 3.01
N LEU A 113 -0.25 7.64 2.31
CA LEU A 113 -1.47 6.86 2.11
C LEU A 113 -2.00 6.30 3.44
N VAL A 114 -1.14 5.66 4.23
CA VAL A 114 -1.55 5.10 5.54
C VAL A 114 -2.04 6.21 6.48
N SER A 115 -1.36 7.36 6.50
CA SER A 115 -1.76 8.51 7.32
C SER A 115 -3.15 9.03 6.92
N THR A 116 -3.46 9.02 5.63
CA THR A 116 -4.77 9.45 5.12
C THR A 116 -5.87 8.47 5.50
N GLU A 117 -5.62 7.17 5.39
CA GLU A 117 -6.59 6.13 5.80
C GLU A 117 -6.91 6.22 7.30
N THR A 118 -5.91 6.44 8.15
CA THR A 118 -6.10 6.61 9.59
C THR A 118 -6.96 7.83 9.92
N ILE A 119 -6.73 8.96 9.25
CA ILE A 119 -7.54 10.18 9.46
C ILE A 119 -9.00 9.96 9.03
N LEU A 120 -9.24 9.17 7.98
CA LEU A 120 -10.59 8.88 7.50
C LEU A 120 -11.35 7.96 8.46
N ASP A 121 -10.68 6.97 9.03
CA ASP A 121 -11.26 6.01 9.99
C ASP A 121 -11.56 6.71 11.33
N GLU A 122 -10.65 7.53 11.84
CA GLU A 122 -10.88 8.37 13.04
C GLU A 122 -11.92 9.47 12.81
N GLY A 123 -11.97 10.04 11.61
CA GLY A 123 -12.97 11.07 11.25
C GLY A 123 -14.39 10.53 11.20
N MET A 124 -14.60 9.28 10.86
CA MET A 124 -15.91 8.61 10.94
C MET A 124 -16.30 8.26 12.38
N ALA A 125 -15.33 8.00 13.26
CA ALA A 125 -15.58 7.75 14.68
C ALA A 125 -15.81 9.05 15.48
N ALA A 126 -15.34 10.20 15.01
CA ALA A 126 -15.37 11.51 15.68
C ALA A 126 -16.50 12.45 15.21
N MET A 127 -17.54 11.97 14.54
CA MET A 127 -18.74 12.79 14.26
C MET A 127 -19.60 13.00 15.51
N GLY A 128 -18.96 13.39 16.60
CA GLY A 128 -19.54 13.85 17.86
C GLY A 128 -18.83 15.10 18.35
N GLY A 129 -18.90 16.23 17.61
CA GLY A 129 -18.57 17.55 18.13
C GLY A 129 -17.42 18.29 17.41
N PRO A 130 -17.56 19.62 17.21
CA PRO A 130 -16.58 20.42 16.50
C PRO A 130 -15.46 20.87 17.43
N GLN A 131 -14.22 20.50 17.16
CA GLN A 131 -13.07 21.18 17.78
C GLN A 131 -12.03 21.57 16.74
N ALA A 132 -11.84 22.87 16.66
CA ALA A 132 -10.98 23.59 15.75
C ALA A 132 -9.50 23.49 16.13
N GLY A 133 -8.62 23.51 15.12
CA GLY A 133 -7.28 24.08 15.25
C GLY A 133 -6.12 23.09 15.24
N GLY A 134 -5.73 22.60 14.06
CA GLY A 134 -4.40 22.06 13.79
C GLY A 134 -3.84 22.67 12.48
N PRO A 135 -2.52 22.75 12.29
CA PRO A 135 -1.91 23.48 11.18
C PRO A 135 -2.31 22.85 9.83
N GLU A 136 -2.71 23.71 8.91
CA GLU A 136 -3.05 23.37 7.52
C GLU A 136 -1.89 22.62 6.84
N GLN A 137 -1.92 21.30 6.83
CA GLN A 137 -1.09 20.51 5.92
C GLN A 137 -1.68 20.63 4.52
N LYS A 138 -0.97 21.34 3.64
CA LYS A 138 -1.30 21.39 2.22
C LYS A 138 -1.23 19.98 1.64
N LEU A 139 -2.39 19.36 1.45
CA LEU A 139 -2.53 18.06 0.78
C LEU A 139 -1.93 18.13 -0.64
N ARG A 140 -1.12 17.15 -1.00
CA ARG A 140 -0.60 17.04 -2.36
C ARG A 140 -1.79 16.80 -3.32
N PRO A 141 -1.74 17.30 -4.57
CA PRO A 141 -2.86 17.23 -5.52
C PRO A 141 -3.46 15.81 -5.68
N ASN A 142 -2.62 14.78 -5.67
CA ASN A 142 -3.07 13.39 -5.81
C ASN A 142 -3.83 12.86 -4.57
N GLN A 143 -3.57 13.40 -3.38
CA GLN A 143 -4.29 13.01 -2.16
C GLN A 143 -5.68 13.66 -2.11
N ALA A 144 -5.78 14.93 -2.49
CA ALA A 144 -7.06 15.63 -2.57
C ALA A 144 -8.00 14.94 -3.56
N ASP A 145 -7.51 14.53 -4.73
CA ASP A 145 -8.31 13.80 -5.71
C ASP A 145 -8.80 12.44 -5.21
N ARG A 146 -8.01 11.72 -4.42
CA ARG A 146 -8.41 10.42 -3.84
C ARG A 146 -9.49 10.59 -2.78
N ILE A 147 -9.31 11.56 -1.88
CA ILE A 147 -10.31 11.87 -0.86
C ILE A 147 -11.63 12.31 -1.52
N LEU A 148 -11.55 13.18 -2.53
CA LEU A 148 -12.73 13.60 -3.29
C LEU A 148 -13.42 12.41 -3.96
N ARG A 149 -12.70 11.49 -4.57
CA ARG A 149 -13.29 10.29 -5.21
C ARG A 149 -13.94 9.32 -4.23
N SER A 150 -13.51 9.26 -2.97
CA SER A 150 -14.13 8.40 -1.96
C SER A 150 -15.43 8.96 -1.40
N TYR A 151 -15.59 10.31 -1.38
CA TYR A 151 -16.77 10.98 -0.83
C TYR A 151 -17.67 11.63 -1.88
N THR A 152 -17.20 11.81 -3.11
CA THR A 152 -17.95 12.47 -4.18
C THR A 152 -17.89 11.67 -5.46
N GLU A 153 -19.01 11.63 -6.17
CA GLU A 153 -19.05 11.10 -7.52
C GLU A 153 -18.67 12.19 -8.53
N ASN A 154 -17.74 11.86 -9.44
CA ASN A 154 -17.37 12.77 -10.51
C ASN A 154 -18.49 12.82 -11.57
N LEU A 155 -19.35 13.82 -11.46
CA LEU A 155 -20.49 14.01 -12.36
C LEU A 155 -20.05 14.23 -13.83
N ASN A 156 -18.90 14.87 -14.06
CA ASN A 156 -18.37 15.05 -15.40
C ASN A 156 -18.03 13.70 -16.03
N GLN A 157 -17.43 12.78 -15.28
CA GLN A 157 -17.12 11.44 -15.78
C GLN A 157 -18.41 10.65 -16.07
N LYS A 158 -19.41 10.72 -15.19
CA LYS A 158 -20.71 10.10 -15.42
C LYS A 158 -21.44 10.69 -16.65
N TYR A 159 -21.28 11.98 -16.89
CA TYR A 159 -21.81 12.63 -18.09
C TYR A 159 -21.17 12.07 -19.37
N PHE A 160 -19.86 11.94 -19.42
CA PHE A 160 -19.17 11.34 -20.57
C PHE A 160 -19.52 9.87 -20.77
N GLU A 161 -19.77 9.12 -19.68
CA GLU A 161 -20.20 7.73 -19.71
C GLU A 161 -21.71 7.55 -19.99
N LYS A 162 -22.43 8.66 -20.24
CA LYS A 162 -23.90 8.67 -20.45
C LYS A 162 -24.72 8.00 -19.32
N LYS A 163 -24.21 8.06 -18.09
CA LYS A 163 -24.86 7.51 -16.89
C LYS A 163 -25.64 8.54 -16.09
N ILE A 164 -25.80 9.75 -16.61
CA ILE A 164 -26.60 10.82 -16.00
C ILE A 164 -27.89 10.96 -16.81
N ASP A 165 -29.03 10.85 -16.14
CA ASP A 165 -30.31 11.10 -16.76
C ASP A 165 -30.43 12.58 -17.17
N PRO A 166 -30.99 12.89 -18.34
CA PRO A 166 -31.18 14.27 -18.78
C PRO A 166 -32.12 14.99 -17.83
N VAL A 167 -31.67 16.14 -17.33
CA VAL A 167 -32.50 17.01 -16.47
C VAL A 167 -33.63 17.57 -17.31
N ILE A 168 -34.83 17.01 -17.15
CA ILE A 168 -36.05 17.50 -17.77
C ILE A 168 -36.71 18.46 -16.77
N GLY A 169 -36.86 19.73 -17.14
CA GLY A 169 -37.79 20.64 -16.46
C GLY A 169 -37.18 21.75 -15.62
N ARG A 170 -36.16 22.48 -16.08
CA ARG A 170 -35.84 23.84 -15.60
C ARG A 170 -35.74 24.79 -16.79
N GLU A 171 -36.87 25.07 -17.39
CA GLU A 171 -37.06 26.28 -18.17
C GLU A 171 -37.63 27.35 -17.20
N GLN A 172 -36.81 28.34 -16.87
CA GLN A 172 -37.25 29.66 -16.37
C GLN A 172 -36.59 30.70 -17.24
#